data_5d9ae0a9e285a73ba1122c08c4c8ee24
#
_entry.id   5d9ae0a9e285a73ba1122c08c4c8ee24
#
_cell.length_a   1.000
_cell.length_b   1.000
_cell.length_c   1.000
_cell.angle_alpha   90.00
_cell.angle_beta   90.00
_cell.angle_gamma   90.00
#
_symmetry.space_group_name_H-M   'P 1'
#
loop_
_entity.id
_entity.type
_entity.pdbx_description
1 polymer ?
#
loop_
_entity_poly.entity_id
_entity_poly.type
_entity_poly.pdbx_seq_one_letter_code
_entity_poly.pdbx_strand_id
1 'polypeptide(L)'
;MNIEDLKKFKKYNPDLKIRELKNGNTTVYIIYFETLCKSNTINDFILKPIYDDKIKSLDDIKNKLPSGNLLEINDESTLYDNLYSGFTIISIDNKFISFETKESLDSGIVAATNEKVIKGPKDAFTENYQSNVGLIRKRIRSKNLKINEYTIGTSSKTRVALFYLDDIVNKDLVNKIEKKLKTMNLDYVANSNYIIDAMNKKNNIMPTNIMTERPDLTSFLLMEGRIAIMVENSPQVIIIPMFFSDTIHTIDDYYQNSKNVSVTRIIRVIAFIISVTIPGMYLALTTFNQEALPTSLLINFSIQRQGVPFPSIVEALVMFLIFEILKESDTRIPFVVGTSMSIVGALVLGQAAVDAGLISPIMIIIIAVSSVTSFLFNDNDLVNAIRVWKLIFLILSSFAGLYGFFIALLLFLTKISSMNSYGFDYVTVDGILKSNIQKNGIILTKKFKLNKRNSVLTKNTERR
;
A
#
# COMPACT_ATOMS: atom_id res chain seq x y z
N MET A 1 26.58 -20.73 18.32
CA MET A 1 25.41 -19.93 18.77
C MET A 1 25.77 -19.21 20.05
N ASN A 2 25.71 -17.85 20.04
CA ASN A 2 26.13 -17.08 21.21
C ASN A 2 25.05 -16.01 21.52
N ILE A 3 24.85 -15.74 22.82
CA ILE A 3 23.91 -14.68 23.26
C ILE A 3 24.32 -13.30 22.74
N GLU A 4 25.61 -13.06 22.53
CA GLU A 4 26.11 -11.82 21.95
C GLU A 4 25.60 -11.56 20.54
N ASP A 5 25.42 -12.58 19.73
CA ASP A 5 24.88 -12.45 18.37
C ASP A 5 23.39 -12.06 18.42
N LEU A 6 22.65 -12.59 19.38
CA LEU A 6 21.25 -12.20 19.63
C LEU A 6 21.14 -10.76 20.17
N LYS A 7 22.12 -10.30 20.98
CA LYS A 7 22.19 -8.89 21.41
C LYS A 7 22.47 -7.95 20.23
N LYS A 8 23.34 -8.33 19.30
CA LYS A 8 23.56 -7.59 18.04
C LYS A 8 22.30 -7.58 17.17
N PHE A 9 21.62 -8.73 17.08
CA PHE A 9 20.36 -8.86 16.33
C PHE A 9 19.24 -7.98 16.89
N LYS A 10 19.18 -7.79 18.22
CA LYS A 10 18.24 -6.89 18.89
C LYS A 10 18.35 -5.44 18.42
N LYS A 11 19.55 -4.97 18.00
CA LYS A 11 19.77 -3.59 17.54
C LYS A 11 18.83 -3.17 16.39
N TYR A 12 18.47 -4.13 15.52
CA TYR A 12 17.58 -3.92 14.37
C TYR A 12 16.23 -4.62 14.52
N ASN A 13 15.90 -5.05 15.75
CA ASN A 13 14.66 -5.72 16.09
C ASN A 13 14.21 -5.24 17.48
N PRO A 14 13.60 -4.06 17.57
CA PRO A 14 13.24 -3.42 18.85
C PRO A 14 12.20 -4.21 19.64
N ASP A 15 11.40 -5.01 18.96
CA ASP A 15 10.43 -5.92 19.54
C ASP A 15 11.03 -7.23 20.07
N LEU A 16 12.34 -7.51 19.81
CA LEU A 16 13.05 -8.62 20.43
C LEU A 16 13.41 -8.25 21.86
N LYS A 17 12.82 -8.94 22.83
CA LYS A 17 13.14 -8.79 24.24
C LYS A 17 14.15 -9.86 24.65
N ILE A 18 15.21 -9.42 25.31
CA ILE A 18 16.19 -10.27 25.98
C ILE A 18 16.20 -9.88 27.43
N ARG A 19 15.66 -10.74 28.27
CA ARG A 19 15.62 -10.56 29.72
C ARG A 19 16.66 -11.44 30.39
N GLU A 20 17.48 -10.88 31.23
CA GLU A 20 18.49 -11.56 32.01
C GLU A 20 17.97 -11.74 33.45
N LEU A 21 17.92 -12.97 33.92
CA LEU A 21 17.57 -13.32 35.31
C LEU A 21 18.76 -13.98 35.97
N LYS A 22 19.18 -13.46 37.12
CA LYS A 22 20.19 -14.08 37.97
C LYS A 22 19.48 -14.95 39.00
N ASN A 23 19.67 -16.24 38.92
CA ASN A 23 19.15 -17.22 39.88
C ASN A 23 20.33 -17.94 40.57
N GLY A 24 20.72 -17.45 41.75
CA GLY A 24 21.93 -17.90 42.42
C GLY A 24 23.21 -17.61 41.62
N ASN A 25 23.98 -18.66 41.30
CA ASN A 25 25.20 -18.54 40.48
C ASN A 25 24.96 -18.72 38.96
N THR A 26 23.73 -18.99 38.53
CA THR A 26 23.40 -19.20 37.12
C THR A 26 22.66 -17.98 36.52
N THR A 27 23.01 -17.62 35.29
CA THR A 27 22.33 -16.56 34.54
C THR A 27 21.44 -17.22 33.49
N VAL A 28 20.15 -16.93 33.59
CA VAL A 28 19.12 -17.39 32.64
C VAL A 28 18.75 -16.26 31.72
N TYR A 29 18.83 -16.49 30.42
CA TYR A 29 18.37 -15.52 29.41
C TYR A 29 17.04 -15.98 28.84
N ILE A 30 16.07 -15.07 28.78
CA ILE A 30 14.74 -15.29 28.19
C ILE A 30 14.62 -14.37 26.99
N ILE A 31 14.41 -14.95 25.81
CA ILE A 31 14.49 -14.27 24.52
C ILE A 31 13.21 -14.54 23.75
N TYR A 32 12.50 -13.50 23.36
CA TYR A 32 11.23 -13.63 22.64
C TYR A 32 10.91 -12.36 21.85
N PHE A 33 10.08 -12.50 20.83
CA PHE A 33 9.45 -11.37 20.16
C PHE A 33 8.17 -10.99 20.90
N GLU A 34 8.15 -9.78 21.46
CA GLU A 34 6.99 -9.23 22.18
C GLU A 34 5.72 -9.19 21.30
N THR A 35 5.88 -9.04 19.99
CA THR A 35 4.80 -8.98 19.01
C THR A 35 4.21 -10.31 18.61
N LEU A 36 4.86 -11.43 18.94
CA LEU A 36 4.45 -12.79 18.56
C LEU A 36 4.11 -13.67 19.76
N CYS A 37 4.47 -13.23 20.96
CA CYS A 37 4.34 -14.02 22.18
C CYS A 37 3.34 -13.38 23.16
N LYS A 38 2.57 -14.20 23.84
CA LYS A 38 1.60 -13.76 24.85
C LYS A 38 2.32 -13.46 26.16
N SER A 39 2.35 -12.20 26.57
CA SER A 39 3.07 -11.74 27.77
C SER A 39 2.63 -12.44 29.05
N ASN A 40 1.33 -12.72 29.22
CA ASN A 40 0.82 -13.44 30.39
C ASN A 40 1.36 -14.87 30.47
N THR A 41 1.45 -15.56 29.33
CA THR A 41 2.03 -16.91 29.26
C THR A 41 3.49 -16.90 29.67
N ILE A 42 4.27 -15.91 29.22
CA ILE A 42 5.67 -15.76 29.61
C ILE A 42 5.79 -15.47 31.11
N ASN A 43 4.97 -14.57 31.64
CA ASN A 43 5.03 -14.20 33.06
C ASN A 43 4.64 -15.36 33.96
N ASP A 44 3.53 -16.01 33.69
CA ASP A 44 2.97 -17.03 34.59
C ASP A 44 3.67 -18.41 34.48
N PHE A 45 4.05 -18.79 33.25
CA PHE A 45 4.58 -20.14 33.00
C PHE A 45 6.10 -20.21 32.80
N ILE A 46 6.79 -19.07 32.60
CA ILE A 46 8.24 -19.05 32.45
C ILE A 46 8.89 -18.25 33.58
N LEU A 47 8.49 -16.98 33.78
CA LEU A 47 9.17 -16.09 34.70
C LEU A 47 8.92 -16.47 36.16
N LYS A 48 7.67 -16.73 36.59
CA LYS A 48 7.35 -17.16 37.95
C LYS A 48 8.08 -18.42 38.35
N PRO A 49 8.00 -19.54 37.62
CA PRO A 49 8.70 -20.76 38.00
C PRO A 49 10.22 -20.61 38.08
N ILE A 50 10.82 -19.75 37.17
CA ILE A 50 12.25 -19.51 37.20
C ILE A 50 12.65 -18.63 38.39
N TYR A 51 11.77 -17.75 38.86
CA TYR A 51 12.03 -16.85 40.00
C TYR A 51 11.85 -17.56 41.34
N ASP A 52 10.80 -18.39 41.45
CA ASP A 52 10.42 -19.03 42.70
C ASP A 52 11.34 -20.21 43.07
N ASP A 53 11.95 -20.84 42.07
CA ASP A 53 12.76 -22.04 42.26
C ASP A 53 14.25 -21.81 41.94
N LYS A 54 15.12 -22.49 42.67
CA LYS A 54 16.57 -22.53 42.37
C LYS A 54 16.83 -23.40 41.15
N ILE A 55 17.22 -22.75 40.04
CA ILE A 55 17.54 -23.36 38.77
C ILE A 55 19.04 -23.42 38.59
N LYS A 56 19.60 -24.61 38.40
CA LYS A 56 21.03 -24.82 38.18
C LYS A 56 21.38 -25.28 36.78
N SER A 57 20.42 -25.91 36.09
CA SER A 57 20.64 -26.47 34.76
C SER A 57 19.43 -26.35 33.86
N LEU A 58 19.61 -26.60 32.54
CA LEU A 58 18.50 -26.68 31.60
C LEU A 58 17.54 -27.84 31.92
N ASP A 59 18.02 -28.94 32.49
CA ASP A 59 17.18 -30.08 32.86
C ASP A 59 16.25 -29.71 34.03
N ASP A 60 16.68 -28.84 34.94
CA ASP A 60 15.80 -28.29 35.98
C ASP A 60 14.65 -27.49 35.35
N ILE A 61 14.93 -26.73 34.31
CA ILE A 61 13.90 -25.97 33.57
C ILE A 61 12.90 -26.92 32.91
N LYS A 62 13.37 -27.95 32.23
CA LYS A 62 12.49 -28.97 31.61
C LYS A 62 11.52 -29.61 32.57
N ASN A 63 12.00 -29.91 33.78
CA ASN A 63 11.19 -30.60 34.79
C ASN A 63 10.20 -29.66 35.50
N LYS A 64 10.46 -28.36 35.55
CA LYS A 64 9.69 -27.39 36.31
C LYS A 64 8.72 -26.56 35.48
N LEU A 65 9.00 -26.36 34.20
CA LEU A 65 8.08 -25.62 33.34
C LEU A 65 6.90 -26.49 32.88
N PRO A 66 5.67 -26.06 33.12
CA PRO A 66 4.47 -26.82 32.74
C PRO A 66 4.20 -26.66 31.23
N SER A 67 4.96 -27.35 30.39
CA SER A 67 4.75 -27.34 28.94
C SER A 67 4.94 -28.72 28.34
N GLY A 68 4.00 -29.11 27.48
CA GLY A 68 4.09 -30.33 26.70
C GLY A 68 5.09 -30.27 25.52
N ASN A 69 5.53 -29.07 25.11
CA ASN A 69 6.38 -28.85 23.94
C ASN A 69 7.63 -28.03 24.29
N LEU A 70 8.57 -28.66 24.98
CA LEU A 70 9.92 -28.13 25.18
C LEU A 70 10.86 -28.80 24.18
N LEU A 71 11.41 -28.01 23.26
CA LEU A 71 12.34 -28.51 22.23
C LEU A 71 13.74 -27.94 22.49
N GLU A 72 14.73 -28.83 22.55
CA GLU A 72 16.14 -28.42 22.56
C GLU A 72 16.52 -27.87 21.19
N ILE A 73 17.32 -26.81 21.20
CA ILE A 73 17.78 -26.14 19.99
C ILE A 73 19.27 -26.37 19.84
N ASN A 74 19.65 -27.09 18.79
CA ASN A 74 21.04 -27.43 18.51
C ASN A 74 21.66 -26.60 17.38
N ASP A 75 20.83 -26.01 16.54
CA ASP A 75 21.27 -25.21 15.37
C ASP A 75 20.66 -23.80 15.35
N GLU A 76 21.36 -22.90 14.67
CA GLU A 76 20.98 -21.49 14.59
C GLU A 76 19.71 -21.28 13.78
N SER A 77 19.47 -22.07 12.74
CA SER A 77 18.27 -21.97 11.91
C SER A 77 17.02 -22.26 12.72
N THR A 78 17.02 -23.36 13.48
CA THR A 78 15.90 -23.75 14.35
C THR A 78 15.63 -22.72 15.44
N LEU A 79 16.68 -22.04 15.95
CA LEU A 79 16.48 -20.95 16.93
C LEU A 79 15.66 -19.80 16.33
N TYR A 80 16.07 -19.30 15.16
CA TYR A 80 15.35 -18.21 14.52
C TYR A 80 13.96 -18.63 14.05
N ASP A 81 13.80 -19.86 13.53
CA ASP A 81 12.50 -20.38 13.10
C ASP A 81 11.51 -20.46 14.28
N ASN A 82 11.99 -20.89 15.45
CA ASN A 82 11.18 -20.92 16.66
C ASN A 82 10.83 -19.51 17.14
N LEU A 83 11.80 -18.58 17.18
CA LEU A 83 11.52 -17.18 17.53
C LEU A 83 10.45 -16.56 16.61
N TYR A 84 10.55 -16.76 15.28
CA TYR A 84 9.57 -16.26 14.32
C TYR A 84 8.23 -17.02 14.35
N SER A 85 8.21 -18.17 14.98
CA SER A 85 6.97 -18.94 15.18
C SER A 85 6.24 -18.57 16.48
N GLY A 86 6.78 -17.62 17.27
CA GLY A 86 6.18 -17.18 18.54
C GLY A 86 6.56 -18.05 19.73
N PHE A 87 7.72 -18.69 19.68
CA PHE A 87 8.28 -19.38 20.82
C PHE A 87 9.20 -18.47 21.63
N THR A 88 9.20 -18.62 22.93
CA THR A 88 10.19 -18.03 23.82
C THR A 88 11.38 -18.95 23.94
N ILE A 89 12.57 -18.42 23.72
CA ILE A 89 13.83 -19.14 23.88
C ILE A 89 14.38 -18.87 25.26
N ILE A 90 14.74 -19.94 25.97
CA ILE A 90 15.39 -19.89 27.29
C ILE A 90 16.81 -20.41 27.11
N SER A 91 17.79 -19.67 27.62
CA SER A 91 19.20 -20.07 27.52
C SER A 91 19.89 -20.03 28.87
N ILE A 92 20.65 -21.09 29.13
CA ILE A 92 21.61 -21.20 30.25
C ILE A 92 22.92 -21.78 29.68
N ASP A 93 24.04 -21.14 29.98
CA ASP A 93 25.39 -21.60 29.58
C ASP A 93 25.50 -21.91 28.08
N ASN A 94 24.92 -21.04 27.24
CA ASN A 94 24.88 -21.18 25.77
C ASN A 94 24.16 -22.47 25.26
N LYS A 95 23.39 -23.11 26.08
CA LYS A 95 22.42 -24.13 25.67
C LYS A 95 21.05 -23.47 25.55
N PHE A 96 20.22 -23.90 24.60
CA PHE A 96 18.97 -23.24 24.25
C PHE A 96 17.80 -24.22 24.23
N ILE A 97 16.68 -23.78 24.80
CA ILE A 97 15.39 -24.52 24.78
C ILE A 97 14.31 -23.55 24.28
N SER A 98 13.38 -24.04 23.48
CA SER A 98 12.18 -23.30 23.09
C SER A 98 10.97 -23.73 23.89
N PHE A 99 10.15 -22.72 24.24
CA PHE A 99 8.88 -22.89 24.94
C PHE A 99 7.78 -22.20 24.10
N GLU A 100 6.67 -22.90 23.84
CA GLU A 100 5.58 -22.34 23.03
C GLU A 100 4.79 -21.27 23.80
N THR A 101 4.90 -20.01 23.37
CA THR A 101 4.22 -18.84 23.95
C THR A 101 3.42 -18.06 22.92
N LYS A 102 3.14 -18.70 21.80
CA LYS A 102 2.51 -18.07 20.63
C LYS A 102 1.23 -17.33 20.99
N GLU A 103 1.14 -16.10 20.57
CA GLU A 103 -0.08 -15.32 20.62
C GLU A 103 -0.92 -15.54 19.36
N SER A 104 -2.22 -15.74 19.55
CA SER A 104 -3.16 -15.69 18.44
C SER A 104 -3.37 -14.24 18.05
N LEU A 105 -2.74 -13.81 16.96
CA LEU A 105 -2.97 -12.48 16.39
C LEU A 105 -4.35 -12.36 15.73
N ASP A 106 -5.16 -13.43 15.80
CA ASP A 106 -6.47 -13.49 15.12
C ASP A 106 -7.58 -12.78 15.92
N SER A 107 -7.38 -12.54 17.23
CA SER A 107 -8.29 -11.76 18.06
C SER A 107 -8.01 -10.27 17.88
N GLY A 108 -8.78 -9.61 17.03
CA GLY A 108 -8.67 -8.16 16.78
C GLY A 108 -8.23 -7.80 15.35
N ILE A 109 -8.06 -8.79 14.48
CA ILE A 109 -7.81 -8.55 13.04
C ILE A 109 -9.12 -8.06 12.43
N VAL A 110 -9.10 -6.82 11.97
CA VAL A 110 -10.20 -6.22 11.21
C VAL A 110 -10.01 -6.54 9.73
N ALA A 111 -11.10 -6.78 9.01
CA ALA A 111 -11.03 -6.92 7.57
C ALA A 111 -10.75 -5.57 6.92
N ALA A 112 -9.92 -5.57 5.86
CA ALA A 112 -9.67 -4.38 5.04
C ALA A 112 -10.99 -3.80 4.53
N THR A 113 -11.27 -2.56 4.91
CA THR A 113 -12.54 -1.88 4.57
C THR A 113 -12.44 -1.17 3.23
N ASN A 114 -11.30 -0.54 2.95
CA ASN A 114 -11.07 0.26 1.75
C ASN A 114 -10.45 -0.56 0.61
N GLU A 115 -9.56 -1.51 0.93
CA GLU A 115 -8.88 -2.36 -0.04
C GLU A 115 -9.47 -3.78 -0.05
N LYS A 116 -10.70 -3.92 -0.53
CA LYS A 116 -11.39 -5.22 -0.60
C LYS A 116 -10.72 -6.16 -1.60
N VAL A 117 -10.58 -7.43 -1.22
CA VAL A 117 -9.99 -8.50 -2.03
C VAL A 117 -11.02 -9.61 -2.24
N ILE A 118 -11.09 -10.10 -3.49
CA ILE A 118 -12.01 -11.19 -3.85
C ILE A 118 -11.46 -12.53 -3.37
N LYS A 119 -10.15 -12.77 -3.60
CA LYS A 119 -9.46 -14.01 -3.21
C LYS A 119 -8.14 -13.65 -2.55
N GLY A 120 -8.03 -13.82 -1.25
CA GLY A 120 -6.80 -13.52 -0.52
C GLY A 120 -7.05 -13.36 0.97
N PRO A 121 -6.00 -13.09 1.76
CA PRO A 121 -6.14 -12.75 3.16
C PRO A 121 -7.02 -11.52 3.33
N LYS A 122 -7.86 -11.51 4.35
CA LYS A 122 -8.75 -10.39 4.66
C LYS A 122 -8.22 -9.50 5.77
N ASP A 123 -7.15 -9.91 6.44
CA ASP A 123 -6.57 -9.18 7.55
C ASP A 123 -5.97 -7.84 7.10
N ALA A 124 -6.20 -6.82 7.91
CA ALA A 124 -5.72 -5.46 7.72
C ALA A 124 -4.89 -5.00 8.91
N PHE A 125 -4.09 -3.96 8.70
CA PHE A 125 -3.45 -3.22 9.77
C PHE A 125 -4.49 -2.48 10.62
N THR A 126 -4.18 -2.32 11.89
CA THR A 126 -4.98 -1.61 12.88
C THR A 126 -4.20 -0.41 13.43
N GLU A 127 -4.79 0.33 14.36
CA GLU A 127 -4.09 1.40 15.09
C GLU A 127 -3.04 0.86 16.06
N ASN A 128 -3.08 -0.44 16.38
CA ASN A 128 -2.13 -1.06 17.32
C ASN A 128 -0.82 -1.40 16.62
N TYR A 129 0.23 -0.66 16.95
CA TYR A 129 1.58 -0.85 16.40
C TYR A 129 2.12 -2.26 16.57
N GLN A 130 1.97 -2.87 17.77
CA GLN A 130 2.51 -4.20 18.06
C GLN A 130 1.84 -5.27 17.20
N SER A 131 0.53 -5.23 17.06
CA SER A 131 -0.23 -6.14 16.20
C SER A 131 0.22 -6.03 14.74
N ASN A 132 0.43 -4.81 14.26
CA ASN A 132 0.87 -4.56 12.89
C ASN A 132 2.27 -5.11 12.60
N VAL A 133 3.22 -4.91 13.53
CA VAL A 133 4.56 -5.52 13.45
C VAL A 133 4.46 -7.04 13.42
N GLY A 134 3.62 -7.63 14.29
CA GLY A 134 3.36 -9.06 14.35
C GLY A 134 2.82 -9.61 13.03
N LEU A 135 1.90 -8.91 12.37
CA LEU A 135 1.33 -9.30 11.07
C LEU A 135 2.40 -9.35 9.95
N ILE A 136 3.36 -8.42 9.96
CA ILE A 136 4.49 -8.45 9.00
C ILE A 136 5.42 -9.61 9.33
N ARG A 137 5.79 -9.81 10.62
CA ARG A 137 6.67 -10.91 11.03
C ARG A 137 6.08 -12.30 10.75
N LYS A 138 4.76 -12.46 10.92
CA LYS A 138 4.04 -13.71 10.58
C LYS A 138 4.27 -14.11 9.12
N ARG A 139 4.43 -13.11 8.22
CA ARG A 139 4.61 -13.30 6.77
C ARG A 139 6.07 -13.35 6.34
N ILE A 140 6.92 -12.55 6.96
CA ILE A 140 8.36 -12.45 6.64
C ILE A 140 9.16 -13.02 7.82
N ARG A 141 9.40 -14.32 7.79
CA ARG A 141 10.20 -15.03 8.80
C ARG A 141 11.67 -15.04 8.39
N SER A 142 12.31 -13.86 8.45
CA SER A 142 13.70 -13.71 8.02
C SER A 142 14.48 -12.83 8.99
N LYS A 143 15.71 -13.26 9.32
CA LYS A 143 16.67 -12.48 10.10
C LYS A 143 17.11 -11.19 9.41
N ASN A 144 16.89 -11.10 8.11
CA ASN A 144 17.22 -9.92 7.31
C ASN A 144 16.14 -8.82 7.39
N LEU A 145 14.96 -9.10 7.96
CA LEU A 145 13.95 -8.09 8.23
C LEU A 145 14.44 -7.17 9.35
N LYS A 146 14.71 -5.91 8.99
CA LYS A 146 15.15 -4.86 9.91
C LYS A 146 14.01 -3.90 10.19
N ILE A 147 13.93 -3.47 11.44
CA ILE A 147 12.95 -2.51 11.94
C ILE A 147 13.72 -1.42 12.68
N ASN A 148 13.73 -0.21 12.13
CA ASN A 148 14.36 0.94 12.79
C ASN A 148 13.25 1.87 13.28
N GLU A 149 13.19 2.07 14.59
CA GLU A 149 12.17 2.94 15.22
C GLU A 149 12.70 4.34 15.44
N TYR A 150 11.84 5.32 15.21
CA TYR A 150 12.06 6.74 15.41
C TYR A 150 10.88 7.31 16.20
N THR A 151 11.14 8.31 17.02
CA THR A 151 10.10 9.09 17.69
C THR A 151 10.02 10.44 17.00
N ILE A 152 8.89 10.76 16.40
CA ILE A 152 8.64 11.99 15.63
C ILE A 152 7.50 12.76 16.29
N GLY A 153 7.61 14.09 16.28
CA GLY A 153 6.68 14.99 16.96
C GLY A 153 7.19 15.43 18.32
N THR A 154 7.31 16.74 18.51
CA THR A 154 7.78 17.31 19.79
C THR A 154 6.76 17.10 20.89
N SER A 155 5.48 17.26 20.57
CA SER A 155 4.36 17.08 21.50
C SER A 155 3.77 15.69 21.44
N SER A 156 3.54 15.12 20.23
CA SER A 156 2.91 13.81 20.07
C SER A 156 3.83 12.64 20.39
N LYS A 157 5.15 12.78 20.20
CA LYS A 157 6.16 11.71 20.38
C LYS A 157 5.74 10.39 19.73
N THR A 158 5.16 10.47 18.53
CA THR A 158 4.61 9.34 17.81
C THR A 158 5.71 8.40 17.33
N ARG A 159 5.54 7.09 17.55
CA ARG A 159 6.46 6.08 17.07
C ARG A 159 6.29 5.90 15.56
N VAL A 160 7.39 5.95 14.83
CA VAL A 160 7.46 5.71 13.39
C VAL A 160 8.51 4.66 13.12
N ALA A 161 8.16 3.59 12.46
CA ALA A 161 9.06 2.48 12.19
C ALA A 161 9.33 2.31 10.69
N LEU A 162 10.59 2.12 10.36
CA LEU A 162 11.08 1.85 9.01
C LEU A 162 11.37 0.36 8.88
N PHE A 163 10.69 -0.32 7.96
CA PHE A 163 10.85 -1.74 7.66
C PHE A 163 11.55 -1.93 6.33
N TYR A 164 12.52 -2.85 6.27
CA TYR A 164 13.18 -3.25 5.03
C TYR A 164 13.88 -4.60 5.18
N LEU A 165 14.14 -5.27 4.06
CA LEU A 165 14.95 -6.48 4.00
C LEU A 165 16.41 -6.12 3.66
N ASP A 166 17.31 -6.36 4.58
CA ASP A 166 18.70 -5.89 4.55
C ASP A 166 19.53 -6.46 3.39
N ASP A 167 19.21 -7.67 2.96
CA ASP A 167 19.85 -8.38 1.84
C ASP A 167 19.29 -8.01 0.46
N ILE A 168 18.15 -7.29 0.41
CA ILE A 168 17.46 -6.99 -0.85
C ILE A 168 17.41 -5.49 -1.11
N VAL A 169 17.19 -4.67 -0.08
CA VAL A 169 16.95 -3.23 -0.22
C VAL A 169 18.17 -2.47 -0.76
N ASN A 170 17.91 -1.38 -1.48
CA ASN A 170 18.94 -0.42 -1.83
C ASN A 170 19.32 0.41 -0.58
N LYS A 171 20.57 0.27 -0.11
CA LYS A 171 21.08 0.95 1.10
C LYS A 171 21.07 2.48 1.00
N ASP A 172 21.30 3.03 -0.21
CA ASP A 172 21.27 4.47 -0.43
C ASP A 172 19.86 5.03 -0.20
N LEU A 173 18.83 4.26 -0.60
CA LEU A 173 17.44 4.61 -0.32
C LEU A 173 17.17 4.60 1.18
N VAL A 174 17.59 3.55 1.90
CA VAL A 174 17.44 3.45 3.36
C VAL A 174 18.06 4.66 4.04
N ASN A 175 19.34 4.94 3.75
CA ASN A 175 20.07 6.07 4.35
C ASN A 175 19.38 7.42 4.07
N LYS A 176 18.86 7.61 2.85
CA LYS A 176 18.13 8.82 2.45
C LYS A 176 16.84 9.00 3.25
N ILE A 177 16.08 7.92 3.45
CA ILE A 177 14.83 7.97 4.20
C ILE A 177 15.10 8.15 5.69
N GLU A 178 16.05 7.42 6.26
CA GLU A 178 16.46 7.59 7.65
C GLU A 178 16.89 9.03 7.96
N LYS A 179 17.71 9.61 7.06
CA LYS A 179 18.11 11.02 7.20
C LYS A 179 16.90 11.95 7.22
N LYS A 180 15.93 11.73 6.33
CA LYS A 180 14.70 12.53 6.30
C LYS A 180 13.90 12.37 7.60
N LEU A 181 13.69 11.14 8.08
CA LEU A 181 12.94 10.88 9.32
C LEU A 181 13.63 11.52 10.54
N LYS A 182 14.95 11.43 10.64
CA LYS A 182 15.73 12.04 11.73
C LYS A 182 15.73 13.57 11.72
N THR A 183 15.57 14.18 10.54
CA THR A 183 15.58 15.65 10.39
C THR A 183 14.19 16.26 10.36
N MET A 184 13.12 15.45 10.51
CA MET A 184 11.76 15.96 10.60
C MET A 184 11.55 16.75 11.87
N ASN A 185 11.06 17.97 11.70
CA ASN A 185 10.64 18.82 12.80
C ASN A 185 9.13 19.05 12.68
N LEU A 186 8.36 18.17 13.32
CA LEU A 186 6.90 18.24 13.40
C LEU A 186 6.53 18.34 14.88
N ASP A 187 5.48 19.08 15.20
CA ASP A 187 4.94 19.13 16.56
C ASP A 187 4.03 17.93 16.81
N TYR A 188 3.20 17.60 15.85
CA TYR A 188 2.18 16.55 15.94
C TYR A 188 2.17 15.68 14.69
N VAL A 189 1.98 14.37 14.87
CA VAL A 189 1.83 13.38 13.80
C VAL A 189 0.54 12.61 14.06
N ALA A 190 -0.53 12.98 13.34
CA ALA A 190 -1.82 12.34 13.49
C ALA A 190 -1.92 10.98 12.77
N ASN A 191 -1.32 10.90 11.57
CA ASN A 191 -1.39 9.72 10.73
C ASN A 191 -0.22 9.66 9.74
N SER A 192 -0.23 8.66 8.87
CA SER A 192 0.79 8.45 7.85
C SER A 192 0.96 9.61 6.87
N ASN A 193 -0.12 10.38 6.56
CA ASN A 193 -0.04 11.51 5.62
C ASN A 193 0.88 12.63 6.12
N TYR A 194 0.95 12.90 7.42
CA TYR A 194 1.88 13.90 7.97
C TYR A 194 3.34 13.57 7.64
N ILE A 195 3.68 12.29 7.66
CA ILE A 195 5.03 11.84 7.29
C ILE A 195 5.27 12.00 5.80
N ILE A 196 4.28 11.68 4.95
CA ILE A 196 4.37 11.82 3.48
C ILE A 196 4.59 13.29 3.12
N ASP A 197 3.79 14.20 3.65
CA ASP A 197 3.88 15.63 3.35
C ASP A 197 5.23 16.21 3.78
N ALA A 198 5.72 15.82 4.96
CA ALA A 198 7.03 16.23 5.44
C ALA A 198 8.19 15.63 4.60
N MET A 199 8.01 14.45 4.03
CA MET A 199 8.99 13.81 3.14
C MET A 199 8.97 14.39 1.73
N ASN A 200 7.80 14.75 1.20
CA ASN A 200 7.61 15.24 -0.15
C ASN A 200 7.64 16.77 -0.20
N LYS A 201 8.82 17.33 -0.47
CA LYS A 201 8.96 18.79 -0.66
C LYS A 201 8.33 19.32 -1.97
N LYS A 202 7.97 18.44 -2.92
CA LYS A 202 7.36 18.80 -4.20
C LYS A 202 5.92 18.31 -4.22
N ASN A 203 4.98 19.22 -4.45
CA ASN A 203 3.59 18.85 -4.72
C ASN A 203 3.49 18.16 -6.09
N ASN A 204 3.55 16.85 -6.08
CA ASN A 204 3.30 16.06 -7.28
C ASN A 204 1.79 15.80 -7.39
N ILE A 205 1.25 15.96 -8.60
CA ILE A 205 -0.16 15.64 -8.88
C ILE A 205 -0.37 14.12 -8.78
N MET A 206 0.59 13.33 -9.32
CA MET A 206 0.53 11.86 -9.23
C MET A 206 1.18 11.36 -7.94
N PRO A 207 0.66 10.28 -7.32
CA PRO A 207 1.24 9.71 -6.11
C PRO A 207 2.64 9.12 -6.37
N THR A 208 3.55 9.28 -5.41
CA THR A 208 4.92 8.75 -5.43
C THR A 208 5.18 7.70 -4.35
N ASN A 209 4.18 7.40 -3.56
CA ASN A 209 4.16 6.40 -2.50
C ASN A 209 2.86 5.61 -2.57
N ILE A 210 2.88 4.38 -2.10
CA ILE A 210 1.69 3.53 -1.94
C ILE A 210 1.27 3.61 -0.48
N MET A 211 0.00 3.87 -0.23
CA MET A 211 -0.61 3.73 1.09
C MET A 211 -1.49 2.49 1.11
N THR A 212 -1.30 1.62 2.08
CA THR A 212 -2.07 0.38 2.17
C THR A 212 -2.39 0.00 3.61
N GLU A 213 -3.59 -0.52 3.82
CA GLU A 213 -4.01 -1.16 5.07
C GLU A 213 -3.71 -2.67 5.09
N ARG A 214 -3.01 -3.20 4.05
CA ARG A 214 -2.85 -4.64 3.84
C ARG A 214 -1.45 -5.15 4.18
N PRO A 215 -1.34 -6.05 5.18
CA PRO A 215 -0.07 -6.67 5.54
C PRO A 215 0.53 -7.59 4.47
N ASP A 216 -0.31 -8.23 3.64
CA ASP A 216 0.13 -9.11 2.55
C ASP A 216 0.78 -8.32 1.42
N LEU A 217 0.19 -7.19 1.00
CA LEU A 217 0.78 -6.27 0.01
C LEU A 217 2.10 -5.68 0.53
N THR A 218 2.10 -5.20 1.78
CA THR A 218 3.31 -4.66 2.42
C THR A 218 4.44 -5.69 2.43
N SER A 219 4.16 -6.92 2.85
CA SER A 219 5.14 -8.00 2.90
C SER A 219 5.66 -8.36 1.51
N PHE A 220 4.78 -8.43 0.51
CA PHE A 220 5.17 -8.68 -0.87
C PHE A 220 6.10 -7.59 -1.42
N LEU A 221 5.79 -6.32 -1.21
CA LEU A 221 6.58 -5.19 -1.69
C LEU A 221 7.92 -5.05 -0.95
N LEU A 222 7.99 -5.39 0.35
CA LEU A 222 9.25 -5.52 1.08
C LEU A 222 10.17 -6.59 0.46
N MET A 223 9.62 -7.73 0.05
CA MET A 223 10.36 -8.78 -0.65
C MET A 223 10.82 -8.39 -2.07
N GLU A 224 10.21 -7.35 -2.66
CA GLU A 224 10.67 -6.73 -3.90
C GLU A 224 11.80 -5.70 -3.71
N GLY A 225 12.18 -5.39 -2.46
CA GLY A 225 13.25 -4.42 -2.15
C GLY A 225 12.76 -3.01 -1.86
N ARG A 226 11.47 -2.84 -1.60
CA ARG A 226 10.90 -1.56 -1.14
C ARG A 226 11.05 -1.39 0.36
N ILE A 227 10.77 -0.19 0.81
CA ILE A 227 10.77 0.21 2.21
C ILE A 227 9.32 0.47 2.63
N ALA A 228 8.95 0.02 3.82
CA ALA A 228 7.67 0.35 4.43
C ALA A 228 7.88 1.24 5.66
N ILE A 229 7.03 2.25 5.81
CA ILE A 229 7.02 3.15 6.97
C ILE A 229 5.68 2.99 7.66
N MET A 230 5.73 2.55 8.90
CA MET A 230 4.55 2.36 9.76
C MET A 230 4.52 3.48 10.79
N VAL A 231 3.37 4.08 10.97
CA VAL A 231 3.12 5.15 11.94
C VAL A 231 2.17 4.61 13.00
N GLU A 232 2.50 4.80 14.27
CA GLU A 232 1.64 4.44 15.39
C GLU A 232 0.30 5.18 15.31
N ASN A 233 -0.79 4.53 15.70
CA ASN A 233 -2.17 5.03 15.61
C ASN A 233 -2.68 5.24 14.16
N SER A 234 -2.01 4.66 13.17
CA SER A 234 -2.45 4.70 11.77
C SER A 234 -2.59 3.28 11.21
N PRO A 235 -3.76 2.92 10.66
CA PRO A 235 -3.96 1.61 10.04
C PRO A 235 -3.34 1.53 8.63
N GLN A 236 -2.74 2.62 8.14
CA GLN A 236 -2.14 2.68 6.81
C GLN A 236 -0.62 2.73 6.89
N VAL A 237 0.02 1.86 6.13
CA VAL A 237 1.47 1.79 5.97
C VAL A 237 1.87 2.43 4.65
N ILE A 238 2.92 3.26 4.70
CA ILE A 238 3.49 3.94 3.53
C ILE A 238 4.55 3.03 2.92
N ILE A 239 4.48 2.79 1.62
CA ILE A 239 5.48 2.00 0.89
C ILE A 239 6.12 2.86 -0.19
N ILE A 240 7.43 2.84 -0.23
CA ILE A 240 8.27 3.61 -1.14
C ILE A 240 9.41 2.77 -1.72
N PRO A 241 9.85 3.09 -2.94
CA PRO A 241 9.27 4.00 -3.93
C PRO A 241 8.03 3.42 -4.62
N MET A 242 7.23 4.27 -5.24
CA MET A 242 6.13 3.88 -6.13
C MET A 242 6.50 4.19 -7.57
N PHE A 243 6.11 3.34 -8.50
CA PHE A 243 6.26 3.50 -9.95
C PHE A 243 4.89 3.66 -10.62
N PHE A 244 4.85 4.23 -11.82
CA PHE A 244 3.61 4.32 -12.59
C PHE A 244 2.96 2.95 -12.84
N SER A 245 3.73 1.90 -13.03
CA SER A 245 3.20 0.54 -13.17
C SER A 245 2.40 0.05 -11.97
N ASP A 246 2.69 0.54 -10.77
CA ASP A 246 2.00 0.13 -9.55
C ASP A 246 0.54 0.62 -9.52
N THR A 247 0.24 1.71 -10.23
CA THR A 247 -1.14 2.22 -10.36
C THR A 247 -2.07 1.25 -11.09
N ILE A 248 -1.51 0.40 -11.94
CA ILE A 248 -2.25 -0.59 -12.74
C ILE A 248 -2.34 -1.93 -12.01
N HIS A 249 -1.39 -2.21 -11.11
CA HIS A 249 -1.30 -3.46 -10.37
C HIS A 249 -2.13 -3.40 -9.09
N THR A 250 -2.84 -4.47 -8.78
CA THR A 250 -3.50 -4.68 -7.50
C THR A 250 -2.99 -5.97 -6.86
N ILE A 251 -3.13 -6.09 -5.55
CA ILE A 251 -2.72 -7.32 -4.84
C ILE A 251 -3.54 -8.54 -5.27
N ASP A 252 -4.80 -8.33 -5.67
CA ASP A 252 -5.67 -9.38 -6.21
C ASP A 252 -5.07 -10.11 -7.43
N ASP A 253 -4.25 -9.42 -8.21
CA ASP A 253 -3.57 -10.00 -9.38
C ASP A 253 -2.70 -11.21 -8.98
N TYR A 254 -2.18 -11.22 -7.77
CA TYR A 254 -1.34 -12.30 -7.27
C TYR A 254 -2.12 -13.49 -6.72
N TYR A 255 -3.44 -13.33 -6.51
CA TYR A 255 -4.32 -14.40 -6.02
C TYR A 255 -5.14 -15.05 -7.14
N GLN A 256 -5.15 -14.47 -8.34
CA GLN A 256 -5.92 -14.93 -9.49
C GLN A 256 -5.04 -15.64 -10.54
N ASN A 257 -5.70 -16.20 -11.58
CA ASN A 257 -5.01 -16.83 -12.71
C ASN A 257 -4.32 -15.77 -13.58
N SER A 258 -3.06 -15.98 -13.93
CA SER A 258 -2.23 -15.03 -14.69
C SER A 258 -2.84 -14.58 -16.02
N LYS A 259 -3.58 -15.45 -16.74
CA LYS A 259 -4.23 -15.07 -18.00
C LYS A 259 -5.35 -14.05 -17.77
N ASN A 260 -6.22 -14.30 -16.79
CA ASN A 260 -7.32 -13.39 -16.46
C ASN A 260 -6.78 -12.04 -15.96
N VAL A 261 -5.75 -12.07 -15.13
CA VAL A 261 -5.07 -10.88 -14.63
C VAL A 261 -4.51 -10.04 -15.78
N SER A 262 -3.90 -10.64 -16.79
CA SER A 262 -3.38 -9.89 -17.94
C SER A 262 -4.48 -9.13 -18.67
N VAL A 263 -5.65 -9.76 -18.87
CA VAL A 263 -6.82 -9.08 -19.46
C VAL A 263 -7.29 -7.94 -18.57
N THR A 264 -7.41 -8.17 -17.27
CA THR A 264 -7.86 -7.12 -16.32
C THR A 264 -6.88 -5.94 -16.28
N ARG A 265 -5.56 -6.19 -16.35
CA ARG A 265 -4.56 -5.11 -16.41
C ARG A 265 -4.67 -4.29 -17.70
N ILE A 266 -4.92 -4.94 -18.85
CA ILE A 266 -5.16 -4.21 -20.11
C ILE A 266 -6.40 -3.34 -19.97
N ILE A 267 -7.49 -3.86 -19.40
CA ILE A 267 -8.71 -3.08 -19.14
C ILE A 267 -8.41 -1.87 -18.24
N ARG A 268 -7.60 -2.02 -17.18
CA ARG A 268 -7.21 -0.90 -16.31
C ARG A 268 -6.39 0.16 -17.05
N VAL A 269 -5.47 -0.25 -17.95
CA VAL A 269 -4.73 0.73 -18.78
C VAL A 269 -5.67 1.51 -19.67
N ILE A 270 -6.59 0.83 -20.36
CA ILE A 270 -7.59 1.48 -21.21
C ILE A 270 -8.48 2.41 -20.36
N ALA A 271 -8.94 1.95 -19.22
CA ALA A 271 -9.77 2.73 -18.30
C ALA A 271 -9.04 4.00 -17.80
N PHE A 272 -7.74 3.90 -17.51
CA PHE A 272 -6.93 5.06 -17.13
C PHE A 272 -6.91 6.12 -18.25
N ILE A 273 -6.64 5.69 -19.49
CA ILE A 273 -6.63 6.60 -20.65
C ILE A 273 -8.02 7.23 -20.83
N ILE A 274 -9.08 6.42 -20.82
CA ILE A 274 -10.47 6.86 -20.97
C ILE A 274 -10.83 7.87 -19.88
N SER A 275 -10.53 7.57 -18.61
CA SER A 275 -10.91 8.44 -17.49
C SER A 275 -10.31 9.84 -17.58
N VAL A 276 -9.11 9.97 -18.13
CA VAL A 276 -8.39 11.25 -18.24
C VAL A 276 -8.77 11.99 -19.53
N THR A 277 -8.87 11.29 -20.66
CA THR A 277 -8.84 11.91 -21.98
C THR A 277 -10.21 12.09 -22.65
N ILE A 278 -11.18 11.18 -22.42
CA ILE A 278 -12.45 11.16 -23.17
C ILE A 278 -13.24 12.47 -23.10
N PRO A 279 -13.44 13.13 -21.95
CA PRO A 279 -14.19 14.37 -21.89
C PRO A 279 -13.55 15.50 -22.72
N GLY A 280 -12.22 15.64 -22.63
CA GLY A 280 -11.48 16.63 -23.43
C GLY A 280 -11.53 16.31 -24.93
N MET A 281 -11.39 15.03 -25.31
CA MET A 281 -11.49 14.59 -26.70
C MET A 281 -12.86 14.86 -27.29
N TYR A 282 -13.94 14.57 -26.55
CA TYR A 282 -15.30 14.87 -26.96
C TYR A 282 -15.49 16.37 -27.22
N LEU A 283 -15.06 17.24 -26.32
CA LEU A 283 -15.14 18.70 -26.52
C LEU A 283 -14.34 19.14 -27.72
N ALA A 284 -13.12 18.67 -27.92
CA ALA A 284 -12.28 19.02 -29.05
C ALA A 284 -12.96 18.69 -30.39
N LEU A 285 -13.52 17.48 -30.49
CA LEU A 285 -14.16 17.00 -31.72
C LEU A 285 -15.49 17.71 -32.00
N THR A 286 -16.33 17.94 -30.98
CA THR A 286 -17.68 18.46 -31.19
C THR A 286 -17.72 19.99 -31.31
N THR A 287 -16.72 20.72 -30.79
CA THR A 287 -16.71 22.15 -30.77
C THR A 287 -15.86 22.77 -31.91
N PHE A 288 -14.68 22.23 -32.15
CA PHE A 288 -13.70 22.81 -33.08
C PHE A 288 -13.44 21.98 -34.33
N ASN A 289 -13.41 20.64 -34.19
CA ASN A 289 -12.95 19.77 -35.26
C ASN A 289 -14.05 18.76 -35.66
N GLN A 290 -15.22 19.30 -35.98
CA GLN A 290 -16.41 18.55 -36.36
C GLN A 290 -16.21 17.68 -37.60
N GLU A 291 -15.36 18.13 -38.51
CA GLU A 291 -15.01 17.45 -39.77
C GLU A 291 -14.34 16.07 -39.53
N ALA A 292 -13.72 15.87 -38.35
CA ALA A 292 -13.11 14.59 -37.99
C ALA A 292 -14.16 13.51 -37.62
N LEU A 293 -15.42 13.90 -37.43
CA LEU A 293 -16.49 12.99 -37.08
C LEU A 293 -17.23 12.48 -38.34
N PRO A 294 -17.62 11.19 -38.39
CA PRO A 294 -18.55 10.70 -39.41
C PRO A 294 -19.84 11.55 -39.43
N THR A 295 -20.32 11.93 -40.61
CA THR A 295 -21.48 12.80 -40.75
C THR A 295 -22.71 12.32 -39.99
N SER A 296 -22.96 11.00 -39.95
CA SER A 296 -24.08 10.44 -39.22
C SER A 296 -24.00 10.66 -37.71
N LEU A 297 -22.78 10.56 -37.12
CA LEU A 297 -22.55 10.87 -35.71
C LEU A 297 -22.67 12.34 -35.42
N LEU A 298 -22.14 13.20 -36.30
CA LEU A 298 -22.24 14.65 -36.16
C LEU A 298 -23.69 15.11 -36.14
N ILE A 299 -24.52 14.63 -37.07
CA ILE A 299 -25.96 14.93 -37.12
C ILE A 299 -26.65 14.50 -35.83
N ASN A 300 -26.38 13.26 -35.36
CA ASN A 300 -26.97 12.74 -34.12
C ASN A 300 -26.56 13.58 -32.89
N PHE A 301 -25.28 13.98 -32.79
CA PHE A 301 -24.81 14.85 -31.71
C PHE A 301 -25.46 16.22 -31.75
N SER A 302 -25.63 16.77 -32.95
CA SER A 302 -26.30 18.08 -33.15
C SER A 302 -27.77 18.03 -32.73
N ILE A 303 -28.49 16.95 -33.09
CA ILE A 303 -29.88 16.75 -32.69
C ILE A 303 -30.03 16.66 -31.18
N GLN A 304 -29.14 15.86 -30.51
CA GLN A 304 -29.18 15.67 -29.05
C GLN A 304 -28.82 16.97 -28.28
N ARG A 305 -28.13 17.91 -28.90
CA ARG A 305 -27.80 19.19 -28.30
C ARG A 305 -28.81 20.28 -28.64
N GLN A 306 -29.78 19.99 -29.51
CA GLN A 306 -30.81 20.95 -29.88
C GLN A 306 -31.67 21.29 -28.65
N GLY A 307 -31.77 22.53 -28.31
CA GLY A 307 -32.52 23.02 -27.14
C GLY A 307 -31.68 23.20 -25.86
N VAL A 308 -30.40 22.79 -25.84
CA VAL A 308 -29.52 23.08 -24.71
C VAL A 308 -28.95 24.51 -24.82
N PRO A 309 -29.17 25.37 -23.82
CA PRO A 309 -28.78 26.81 -23.92
C PRO A 309 -27.28 27.04 -23.63
N PHE A 310 -26.57 26.05 -23.08
CA PHE A 310 -25.20 26.22 -22.63
C PHE A 310 -24.18 25.73 -23.65
N PRO A 311 -22.99 26.38 -23.74
CA PRO A 311 -21.84 25.83 -24.46
C PRO A 311 -21.40 24.49 -23.88
N SER A 312 -20.87 23.59 -24.72
CA SER A 312 -20.45 22.22 -24.30
C SER A 312 -19.48 22.18 -23.12
N ILE A 313 -18.59 23.19 -22.98
CA ILE A 313 -17.68 23.30 -21.83
C ILE A 313 -18.43 23.51 -20.51
N VAL A 314 -19.48 24.33 -20.53
CA VAL A 314 -20.29 24.60 -19.34
C VAL A 314 -21.07 23.34 -18.94
N GLU A 315 -21.69 22.64 -19.93
CA GLU A 315 -22.33 21.36 -19.69
C GLU A 315 -21.35 20.36 -19.05
N ALA A 316 -20.13 20.25 -19.63
CA ALA A 316 -19.11 19.33 -19.12
C ALA A 316 -18.66 19.67 -17.69
N LEU A 317 -18.44 20.96 -17.38
CA LEU A 317 -18.01 21.41 -16.05
C LEU A 317 -19.12 21.22 -15.00
N VAL A 318 -20.38 21.53 -15.35
CA VAL A 318 -21.52 21.31 -14.46
C VAL A 318 -21.69 19.83 -14.14
N MET A 319 -21.68 18.97 -15.17
CA MET A 319 -21.78 17.53 -14.96
C MET A 319 -20.59 16.97 -14.17
N PHE A 320 -19.37 17.42 -14.48
CA PHE A 320 -18.18 17.04 -13.70
C PHE A 320 -18.36 17.41 -12.22
N LEU A 321 -18.81 18.64 -11.93
CA LEU A 321 -19.04 19.09 -10.55
C LEU A 321 -20.12 18.25 -9.85
N ILE A 322 -21.24 17.96 -10.53
CA ILE A 322 -22.32 17.12 -9.99
C ILE A 322 -21.77 15.72 -9.62
N PHE A 323 -21.03 15.09 -10.53
CA PHE A 323 -20.43 13.77 -10.24
C PHE A 323 -19.43 13.81 -9.07
N GLU A 324 -18.62 14.87 -8.95
CA GLU A 324 -17.69 15.03 -7.83
C GLU A 324 -18.42 15.26 -6.50
N ILE A 325 -19.52 16.01 -6.49
CA ILE A 325 -20.37 16.20 -5.31
C ILE A 325 -21.02 14.88 -4.91
N LEU A 326 -21.56 14.12 -5.86
CA LEU A 326 -22.14 12.80 -5.60
C LEU A 326 -21.13 11.84 -5.00
N LYS A 327 -19.91 11.80 -5.55
CA LYS A 327 -18.83 10.99 -5.05
C LYS A 327 -18.40 11.38 -3.63
N GLU A 328 -18.25 12.68 -3.35
CA GLU A 328 -17.91 13.18 -2.02
C GLU A 328 -19.02 12.86 -0.99
N SER A 329 -20.27 12.95 -1.42
CA SER A 329 -21.43 12.61 -0.58
C SER A 329 -21.45 11.12 -0.23
N ASP A 330 -21.16 10.24 -1.19
CA ASP A 330 -21.13 8.79 -0.99
C ASP A 330 -20.12 8.34 0.08
N THR A 331 -18.98 9.03 0.17
CA THR A 331 -17.94 8.74 1.19
C THR A 331 -18.37 9.14 2.61
N ARG A 332 -19.36 10.03 2.77
CA ARG A 332 -19.79 10.57 4.07
C ARG A 332 -21.11 9.98 4.58
N ILE A 333 -21.88 9.33 3.73
CA ILE A 333 -23.17 8.75 4.10
C ILE A 333 -22.94 7.35 4.72
N PRO A 334 -23.61 7.00 5.85
CA PRO A 334 -23.54 5.66 6.41
C PRO A 334 -23.96 4.59 5.39
N PHE A 335 -23.23 3.49 5.36
CA PHE A 335 -23.29 2.44 4.32
C PHE A 335 -24.71 1.91 4.02
N VAL A 336 -25.60 1.92 5.01
CA VAL A 336 -26.97 1.39 4.88
C VAL A 336 -27.86 2.24 3.97
N VAL A 337 -27.61 3.55 3.88
CA VAL A 337 -28.44 4.52 3.12
C VAL A 337 -27.71 5.01 1.87
N GLY A 338 -26.36 5.00 1.88
CA GLY A 338 -25.52 5.63 0.87
C GLY A 338 -25.73 5.09 -0.54
N THR A 339 -25.74 3.77 -0.73
CA THR A 339 -25.88 3.14 -2.06
C THR A 339 -27.20 3.49 -2.73
N SER A 340 -28.31 3.47 -1.99
CA SER A 340 -29.64 3.81 -2.53
C SER A 340 -29.73 5.29 -2.91
N MET A 341 -29.18 6.17 -2.08
CA MET A 341 -29.21 7.63 -2.29
C MET A 341 -28.34 8.05 -3.47
N SER A 342 -27.17 7.42 -3.63
CA SER A 342 -26.27 7.69 -4.78
C SER A 342 -26.89 7.24 -6.10
N ILE A 343 -27.56 6.08 -6.14
CA ILE A 343 -28.22 5.58 -7.36
C ILE A 343 -29.39 6.51 -7.71
N VAL A 344 -30.26 6.83 -6.77
CA VAL A 344 -31.40 7.72 -6.99
C VAL A 344 -30.93 9.12 -7.38
N GLY A 345 -29.91 9.67 -6.68
CA GLY A 345 -29.35 10.99 -6.98
C GLY A 345 -28.81 11.05 -8.41
N ALA A 346 -27.97 10.07 -8.81
CA ALA A 346 -27.39 10.04 -10.16
C ALA A 346 -28.45 9.87 -11.26
N LEU A 347 -29.42 8.97 -11.06
CA LEU A 347 -30.48 8.70 -12.03
C LEU A 347 -31.46 9.88 -12.15
N VAL A 348 -31.97 10.36 -11.01
CA VAL A 348 -32.97 11.45 -10.98
C VAL A 348 -32.35 12.77 -11.46
N LEU A 349 -31.18 13.12 -10.94
CA LEU A 349 -30.50 14.37 -11.38
C LEU A 349 -30.09 14.32 -12.83
N GLY A 350 -29.57 13.17 -13.30
CA GLY A 350 -29.17 13.00 -14.70
C GLY A 350 -30.38 13.11 -15.64
N GLN A 351 -31.48 12.40 -15.35
CA GLN A 351 -32.70 12.43 -16.17
C GLN A 351 -33.38 13.81 -16.13
N ALA A 352 -33.52 14.39 -14.95
CA ALA A 352 -34.13 15.73 -14.79
C ALA A 352 -33.35 16.82 -15.53
N ALA A 353 -32.01 16.74 -15.54
CA ALA A 353 -31.16 17.69 -16.26
C ALA A 353 -31.34 17.59 -17.79
N VAL A 354 -31.53 16.38 -18.31
CA VAL A 354 -31.85 16.15 -19.74
C VAL A 354 -33.26 16.62 -20.06
N ASP A 355 -34.26 16.23 -19.26
CA ASP A 355 -35.67 16.57 -19.49
C ASP A 355 -35.91 18.10 -19.43
N ALA A 356 -35.15 18.78 -18.57
CA ALA A 356 -35.13 20.25 -18.47
C ALA A 356 -34.35 20.92 -19.61
N GLY A 357 -33.72 20.16 -20.52
CA GLY A 357 -32.90 20.73 -21.59
C GLY A 357 -31.65 21.47 -21.14
N LEU A 358 -31.17 21.20 -19.89
CA LEU A 358 -29.99 21.87 -19.34
C LEU A 358 -28.69 21.23 -19.83
N ILE A 359 -28.72 19.92 -20.10
CA ILE A 359 -27.53 19.12 -20.44
C ILE A 359 -27.92 18.13 -21.52
N SER A 360 -27.04 17.93 -22.51
CA SER A 360 -27.27 16.95 -23.56
C SER A 360 -27.09 15.50 -23.06
N PRO A 361 -27.90 14.52 -23.50
CA PRO A 361 -27.77 13.11 -23.12
C PRO A 361 -26.36 12.56 -23.37
N ILE A 362 -25.73 12.94 -24.47
CA ILE A 362 -24.38 12.47 -24.82
C ILE A 362 -23.33 12.98 -23.83
N MET A 363 -23.45 14.21 -23.32
CA MET A 363 -22.53 14.75 -22.34
C MET A 363 -22.58 13.95 -21.04
N ILE A 364 -23.78 13.57 -20.59
CA ILE A 364 -23.95 12.71 -19.41
C ILE A 364 -23.22 11.37 -19.60
N ILE A 365 -23.40 10.72 -20.76
CA ILE A 365 -22.73 9.46 -21.08
C ILE A 365 -21.22 9.61 -21.04
N ILE A 366 -20.66 10.64 -21.65
CA ILE A 366 -19.22 10.90 -21.72
C ILE A 366 -18.62 11.12 -20.31
N ILE A 367 -19.26 11.96 -19.50
CA ILE A 367 -18.78 12.24 -18.14
C ILE A 367 -18.98 11.00 -17.24
N ALA A 368 -20.10 10.28 -17.37
CA ALA A 368 -20.36 9.07 -16.62
C ALA A 368 -19.33 7.97 -16.93
N VAL A 369 -19.03 7.70 -18.21
CA VAL A 369 -18.00 6.70 -18.60
C VAL A 369 -16.64 7.10 -18.01
N SER A 370 -16.25 8.37 -18.15
CA SER A 370 -14.99 8.86 -17.58
C SER A 370 -14.93 8.73 -16.05
N SER A 371 -16.05 8.94 -15.36
CA SER A 371 -16.12 8.84 -13.89
C SER A 371 -16.13 7.39 -13.42
N VAL A 372 -16.94 6.53 -14.05
CA VAL A 372 -17.02 5.09 -13.72
C VAL A 372 -15.67 4.39 -13.95
N THR A 373 -14.96 4.72 -15.03
CA THR A 373 -13.64 4.14 -15.30
C THR A 373 -12.61 4.53 -14.24
N SER A 374 -12.76 5.70 -13.58
CA SER A 374 -11.88 6.10 -12.48
C SER A 374 -12.06 5.25 -11.22
N PHE A 375 -13.22 4.61 -11.01
CA PHE A 375 -13.48 3.71 -9.86
C PHE A 375 -12.78 2.34 -9.97
N LEU A 376 -12.17 2.03 -11.10
CA LEU A 376 -11.31 0.84 -11.23
C LEU A 376 -10.00 0.95 -10.44
N PHE A 377 -9.69 2.13 -9.92
CA PHE A 377 -8.48 2.40 -9.13
C PHE A 377 -8.85 2.56 -7.65
N ASN A 378 -8.20 1.77 -6.79
CA ASN A 378 -8.46 1.77 -5.35
C ASN A 378 -7.69 2.89 -4.62
N ASP A 379 -6.66 3.46 -5.27
CA ASP A 379 -5.83 4.52 -4.69
C ASP A 379 -6.52 5.87 -4.84
N ASN A 380 -6.93 6.47 -3.73
CA ASN A 380 -7.58 7.77 -3.70
C ASN A 380 -6.69 8.90 -4.24
N ASP A 381 -5.37 8.84 -4.00
CA ASP A 381 -4.44 9.86 -4.49
C ASP A 381 -4.33 9.79 -6.01
N LEU A 382 -4.36 8.60 -6.60
CA LEU A 382 -4.42 8.42 -8.05
C LEU A 382 -5.74 8.94 -8.62
N VAL A 383 -6.87 8.66 -7.98
CA VAL A 383 -8.19 9.16 -8.43
C VAL A 383 -8.24 10.69 -8.37
N ASN A 384 -7.66 11.31 -7.35
CA ASN A 384 -7.51 12.76 -7.27
C ASN A 384 -6.60 13.31 -8.38
N ALA A 385 -5.51 12.61 -8.70
CA ALA A 385 -4.64 12.97 -9.82
C ALA A 385 -5.37 12.91 -11.18
N ILE A 386 -6.16 11.84 -11.41
CA ILE A 386 -7.02 11.69 -12.59
C ILE A 386 -8.00 12.89 -12.71
N ARG A 387 -8.61 13.29 -11.58
CA ARG A 387 -9.53 14.45 -11.52
C ARG A 387 -8.84 15.73 -12.02
N VAL A 388 -7.66 16.03 -11.52
CA VAL A 388 -6.91 17.24 -11.92
C VAL A 388 -6.54 17.19 -13.40
N TRP A 389 -6.01 16.05 -13.87
CA TRP A 389 -5.64 15.92 -15.29
C TRP A 389 -6.86 15.97 -16.22
N LYS A 390 -7.99 15.37 -15.84
CA LYS A 390 -9.26 15.49 -16.58
C LYS A 390 -9.67 16.95 -16.76
N LEU A 391 -9.58 17.77 -15.70
CA LEU A 391 -9.86 19.21 -15.80
C LEU A 391 -8.90 19.94 -16.74
N ILE A 392 -7.60 19.62 -16.69
CA ILE A 392 -6.61 20.20 -17.60
C ILE A 392 -6.95 19.86 -19.06
N PHE A 393 -7.29 18.59 -19.37
CA PHE A 393 -7.71 18.18 -20.69
C PHE A 393 -9.00 18.90 -21.13
N LEU A 394 -10.00 18.98 -20.26
CA LEU A 394 -11.25 19.71 -20.54
C LEU A 394 -11.00 21.18 -20.90
N ILE A 395 -10.22 21.89 -20.06
CA ILE A 395 -9.97 23.32 -20.24
C ILE A 395 -9.18 23.57 -21.52
N LEU A 396 -8.05 22.88 -21.72
CA LEU A 396 -7.21 23.13 -22.91
C LEU A 396 -7.94 22.74 -24.20
N SER A 397 -8.71 21.66 -24.19
CA SER A 397 -9.51 21.22 -25.34
C SER A 397 -10.65 22.22 -25.66
N SER A 398 -11.22 22.88 -24.65
CA SER A 398 -12.28 23.85 -24.85
C SER A 398 -11.81 25.20 -25.48
N PHE A 399 -10.52 25.52 -25.32
CA PHE A 399 -9.95 26.74 -25.93
C PHE A 399 -9.36 26.53 -27.32
N ALA A 400 -8.75 25.36 -27.56
CA ALA A 400 -7.96 25.16 -28.78
C ALA A 400 -8.30 23.83 -29.51
N GLY A 401 -9.42 23.17 -29.17
CA GLY A 401 -9.84 21.96 -29.85
C GLY A 401 -8.82 20.83 -29.77
N LEU A 402 -8.56 20.13 -30.87
CA LEU A 402 -7.56 19.04 -30.92
C LEU A 402 -6.14 19.53 -30.62
N TYR A 403 -5.79 20.78 -30.99
CA TYR A 403 -4.49 21.34 -30.60
C TYR A 403 -4.36 21.42 -29.08
N GLY A 404 -5.39 21.92 -28.39
CA GLY A 404 -5.42 21.99 -26.94
C GLY A 404 -5.37 20.60 -26.29
N PHE A 405 -6.06 19.62 -26.88
CA PHE A 405 -6.00 18.22 -26.45
C PHE A 405 -4.58 17.64 -26.54
N PHE A 406 -3.88 17.84 -27.67
CA PHE A 406 -2.51 17.35 -27.83
C PHE A 406 -1.51 18.10 -26.93
N ILE A 407 -1.72 19.39 -26.68
CA ILE A 407 -0.93 20.15 -25.70
C ILE A 407 -1.12 19.55 -24.30
N ALA A 408 -2.37 19.27 -23.90
CA ALA A 408 -2.65 18.61 -22.62
C ALA A 408 -1.98 17.22 -22.52
N LEU A 409 -2.00 16.46 -23.61
CA LEU A 409 -1.36 15.15 -23.70
C LEU A 409 0.16 15.26 -23.56
N LEU A 410 0.80 16.20 -24.23
CA LEU A 410 2.25 16.45 -24.12
C LEU A 410 2.62 16.90 -22.69
N LEU A 411 1.84 17.80 -22.09
CA LEU A 411 2.04 18.22 -20.70
C LEU A 411 1.91 17.05 -19.74
N PHE A 412 0.93 16.18 -19.94
CA PHE A 412 0.73 14.97 -19.15
C PHE A 412 1.93 14.01 -19.26
N LEU A 413 2.35 13.68 -20.48
CA LEU A 413 3.48 12.78 -20.73
C LEU A 413 4.80 13.36 -20.20
N THR A 414 5.08 14.62 -20.42
CA THR A 414 6.29 15.28 -19.92
C THR A 414 6.32 15.33 -18.39
N LYS A 415 5.16 15.62 -17.76
CA LYS A 415 5.05 15.65 -16.30
C LYS A 415 5.31 14.28 -15.70
N ILE A 416 4.67 13.23 -16.20
CA ILE A 416 4.86 11.86 -15.68
C ILE A 416 6.31 11.38 -15.89
N SER A 417 6.89 11.66 -17.06
CA SER A 417 8.28 11.25 -17.37
C SER A 417 9.33 12.00 -16.55
N SER A 418 9.03 13.24 -16.15
CA SER A 418 9.93 14.05 -15.30
C SER A 418 9.82 13.76 -13.81
N MET A 419 8.85 12.93 -13.40
CA MET A 419 8.64 12.61 -11.99
C MET A 419 9.69 11.65 -11.46
N ASN A 420 10.05 11.86 -10.20
CA ASN A 420 10.99 11.01 -9.48
C ASN A 420 10.38 10.58 -8.14
N SER A 421 10.38 9.28 -7.89
CA SER A 421 9.95 8.70 -6.63
C SER A 421 11.17 8.34 -5.77
N TYR A 422 11.51 9.18 -4.82
CA TYR A 422 12.61 9.00 -3.84
C TYR A 422 14.01 8.74 -4.43
N GLY A 423 14.25 9.12 -5.69
CA GLY A 423 15.53 8.93 -6.39
C GLY A 423 15.47 7.93 -7.54
N PHE A 424 14.28 7.37 -7.80
CA PHE A 424 14.01 6.49 -8.92
C PHE A 424 13.06 7.17 -9.90
N ASP A 425 13.26 6.97 -11.19
CA ASP A 425 12.36 7.48 -12.21
C ASP A 425 10.98 6.84 -12.08
N TYR A 426 9.94 7.68 -12.04
CA TYR A 426 8.56 7.23 -11.84
C TYR A 426 8.06 6.33 -12.97
N VAL A 427 8.41 6.67 -14.23
CA VAL A 427 8.17 5.84 -15.40
C VAL A 427 9.46 5.12 -15.77
N THR A 428 9.57 3.89 -15.35
CA THR A 428 10.67 3.02 -15.80
C THR A 428 10.25 2.28 -17.05
N VAL A 429 10.91 2.55 -18.17
CA VAL A 429 10.68 1.84 -19.45
C VAL A 429 10.90 0.32 -19.27
N ASP A 430 11.83 -0.05 -18.40
CA ASP A 430 12.08 -1.45 -18.01
C ASP A 430 10.87 -2.11 -17.32
N GLY A 431 10.02 -1.34 -16.62
CA GLY A 431 8.82 -1.85 -15.97
C GLY A 431 7.65 -2.06 -16.94
N ILE A 432 7.59 -1.31 -18.03
CA ILE A 432 6.46 -1.33 -18.96
C ILE A 432 6.75 -2.22 -20.17
N LEU A 433 7.94 -2.18 -20.75
CA LEU A 433 8.26 -2.78 -22.06
C LEU A 433 9.22 -3.96 -22.02
N LYS A 434 10.15 -4.05 -21.07
CA LYS A 434 11.10 -5.17 -21.00
C LYS A 434 10.52 -6.37 -20.24
N SER A 435 9.74 -7.18 -20.95
CA SER A 435 9.15 -8.43 -20.43
C SER A 435 10.16 -9.45 -19.91
N ASN A 436 11.43 -9.36 -20.26
CA ASN A 436 12.48 -10.31 -19.86
C ASN A 436 13.02 -10.09 -18.45
N ILE A 437 12.98 -8.85 -17.92
CA ILE A 437 13.45 -8.54 -16.58
C ILE A 437 12.30 -8.64 -15.57
N GLN A 438 11.10 -8.25 -15.98
CA GLN A 438 9.89 -8.35 -15.14
C GLN A 438 8.76 -9.04 -15.90
N LYS A 439 8.67 -10.32 -15.70
CA LYS A 439 7.50 -11.12 -16.13
C LYS A 439 6.20 -10.72 -15.39
N ASN A 440 6.17 -9.55 -14.79
CA ASN A 440 5.08 -8.95 -14.01
C ASN A 440 4.76 -7.52 -14.49
N GLY A 441 4.77 -7.30 -15.81
CA GLY A 441 4.33 -6.05 -16.42
C GLY A 441 2.81 -6.00 -16.64
N ILE A 442 2.37 -5.40 -17.74
CA ILE A 442 0.96 -5.43 -18.15
C ILE A 442 0.50 -6.88 -18.37
N ILE A 443 1.36 -7.72 -18.97
CA ILE A 443 1.09 -9.15 -19.11
C ILE A 443 1.76 -9.90 -17.96
N LEU A 444 0.96 -10.54 -17.11
CA LEU A 444 1.45 -11.36 -16.01
C LEU A 444 1.75 -12.78 -16.49
N THR A 445 3.00 -13.21 -16.35
CA THR A 445 3.37 -14.60 -16.59
C THR A 445 3.00 -15.49 -15.40
N LYS A 446 3.09 -16.82 -15.58
CA LYS A 446 2.84 -17.76 -14.47
C LYS A 446 3.75 -17.45 -13.29
N LYS A 447 3.21 -17.41 -12.07
CA LYS A 447 3.88 -16.96 -10.85
C LYS A 447 5.20 -17.68 -10.56
N PHE A 448 5.28 -18.98 -10.81
CA PHE A 448 6.50 -19.77 -10.60
C PHE A 448 7.66 -19.37 -11.56
N LYS A 449 7.37 -18.62 -12.65
CA LYS A 449 8.36 -18.06 -13.55
C LYS A 449 8.85 -16.67 -13.14
N LEU A 450 8.29 -16.09 -12.06
CA LEU A 450 8.70 -14.81 -11.48
C LEU A 450 9.94 -14.99 -10.60
N ASN A 451 11.05 -15.38 -11.20
CA ASN A 451 12.29 -15.69 -10.50
C ASN A 451 13.28 -14.53 -10.39
N LYS A 452 12.90 -13.35 -10.85
CA LYS A 452 13.73 -12.14 -10.76
C LYS A 452 12.95 -10.97 -10.13
N ARG A 453 13.66 -10.19 -9.31
CA ARG A 453 13.19 -8.91 -8.75
C ARG A 453 13.49 -7.77 -9.71
N ASN A 454 12.94 -6.59 -9.42
CA ASN A 454 13.20 -5.38 -10.19
C ASN A 454 14.67 -4.95 -10.01
N SER A 455 15.45 -4.99 -11.09
CA SER A 455 16.86 -4.59 -11.10
C SER A 455 17.07 -3.09 -10.84
N VAL A 456 16.05 -2.26 -11.01
CA VAL A 456 16.10 -0.84 -10.68
C VAL A 456 16.07 -0.63 -9.15
N LEU A 457 15.31 -1.45 -8.43
CA LEU A 457 15.15 -1.34 -6.97
C LEU A 457 16.29 -2.01 -6.21
N THR A 458 16.79 -3.13 -6.69
CA THR A 458 17.73 -3.96 -5.95
C THR A 458 18.83 -4.54 -6.84
N LYS A 459 20.04 -4.66 -6.26
CA LYS A 459 21.13 -5.41 -6.89
C LYS A 459 20.95 -6.93 -6.74
N ASN A 460 20.22 -7.37 -5.73
CA ASN A 460 19.87 -8.78 -5.50
C ASN A 460 18.62 -9.16 -6.31
N THR A 461 18.81 -9.39 -7.61
CA THR A 461 17.70 -9.61 -8.54
C THR A 461 17.15 -11.02 -8.52
N GLU A 462 17.84 -12.01 -7.97
CA GLU A 462 17.38 -13.40 -7.96
C GLU A 462 16.39 -13.66 -6.80
N ARG A 463 15.28 -14.30 -7.12
CA ARG A 463 14.38 -14.90 -6.15
C ARG A 463 14.75 -16.37 -6.00
N ARG A 464 15.06 -16.77 -4.78
CA ARG A 464 15.33 -18.17 -4.45
C ARG A 464 14.03 -18.92 -4.22
#